data_4706ef84e05ab0895f0e9e29a20e40d3
#
_entry.id   4706ef84e05ab0895f0e9e29a20e40d3
#
_cell.length_a   1.000
_cell.length_b   1.000
_cell.length_c   1.000
_cell.angle_alpha   90.00
_cell.angle_beta   90.00
_cell.angle_gamma   90.00
#
_symmetry.space_group_name_H-M   'P 1'
#
loop_
_entity.id
_entity.type
_entity.pdbx_description
1 polymer ?
#
loop_
_entity_poly.entity_id
_entity_poly.type
_entity_poly.pdbx_seq_one_letter_code
_entity_poly.pdbx_strand_id
1 'polypeptide(L)'
;LCDRRQRQMCIRDRPATVPFAPQPVKADTSLLLAPLDSRPPCSAMVRKLGALASINVITPPQELLDNYNTPADKEKLFAWLKNEMPQHPAAILSADLLVHGSLLGSRVPLGTINDEEKFLTFVNKQHALNPQIDMAFFSVIPRLLVSDQLIPDSWYQWHLMRYATLKDMAETFGDPYFTRQLLAIDARIPDDIKTKYSSLYA
;
A
#
# COMPACT_ATOMS: atom_id res chain seq x y z
N LEU A 1 -36.63 4.50 0.94
CA LEU A 1 -37.07 3.30 1.69
C LEU A 1 -37.44 2.23 0.67
N CYS A 2 -36.47 1.39 0.25
CA CYS A 2 -36.75 0.23 -0.59
C CYS A 2 -37.50 -0.81 0.29
N ASP A 3 -38.73 -1.09 -0.07
CA ASP A 3 -39.60 -2.05 0.62
C ASP A 3 -38.90 -3.43 0.62
N ARG A 4 -39.05 -4.18 1.72
CA ARG A 4 -38.50 -5.55 1.87
C ARG A 4 -38.92 -6.48 0.72
N ARG A 5 -40.09 -6.24 0.10
CA ARG A 5 -40.58 -6.99 -1.07
C ARG A 5 -39.75 -6.75 -2.33
N GLN A 6 -39.24 -5.53 -2.56
CA GLN A 6 -38.34 -5.23 -3.69
C GLN A 6 -36.98 -5.90 -3.54
N ARG A 7 -36.45 -6.02 -2.32
CA ARG A 7 -35.21 -6.76 -2.09
C ARG A 7 -35.32 -8.26 -2.39
N GLN A 8 -36.49 -8.86 -2.11
CA GLN A 8 -36.70 -10.28 -2.45
C GLN A 8 -36.85 -10.51 -3.96
N MET A 9 -37.44 -9.57 -4.70
CA MET A 9 -37.53 -9.65 -6.15
C MET A 9 -36.15 -9.57 -6.82
N CYS A 10 -35.30 -8.64 -6.38
CA CYS A 10 -33.93 -8.51 -6.92
C CYS A 10 -33.01 -9.71 -6.67
N ILE A 11 -33.33 -10.57 -5.69
CA ILE A 11 -32.56 -11.77 -5.39
C ILE A 11 -33.12 -12.98 -6.15
N ARG A 12 -34.42 -13.00 -6.45
CA ARG A 12 -35.11 -14.15 -7.06
C ARG A 12 -34.89 -14.26 -8.57
N ASP A 13 -34.60 -13.14 -9.23
CA ASP A 13 -34.40 -13.07 -10.68
C ASP A 13 -32.92 -13.10 -11.09
N ARG A 14 -32.00 -13.32 -10.15
CA ARG A 14 -30.64 -13.65 -10.55
C ARG A 14 -30.64 -15.07 -11.14
N PRO A 15 -30.34 -15.23 -12.43
CA PRO A 15 -30.04 -16.55 -12.95
C PRO A 15 -28.95 -17.16 -12.05
N ALA A 16 -29.13 -18.42 -11.68
CA ALA A 16 -28.11 -19.15 -10.92
C ALA A 16 -26.76 -18.78 -11.52
N THR A 17 -25.92 -18.12 -10.75
CA THR A 17 -24.60 -17.72 -11.19
C THR A 17 -23.89 -19.01 -11.59
N VAL A 18 -23.84 -19.26 -12.90
CA VAL A 18 -22.95 -20.28 -13.43
C VAL A 18 -21.59 -19.92 -12.82
N PRO A 19 -20.95 -20.82 -12.05
CA PRO A 19 -19.63 -20.54 -11.54
C PRO A 19 -18.79 -20.18 -12.76
N PHE A 20 -18.40 -18.91 -12.86
CA PHE A 20 -17.45 -18.48 -13.87
C PHE A 20 -16.12 -19.14 -13.48
N ALA A 21 -15.93 -20.36 -13.96
CA ALA A 21 -14.61 -20.96 -13.95
C ALA A 21 -13.78 -20.13 -14.94
N PRO A 22 -12.80 -19.36 -14.50
CA PRO A 22 -11.96 -18.63 -15.42
C PRO A 22 -11.33 -19.66 -16.34
N GLN A 23 -11.68 -19.60 -17.63
CA GLN A 23 -10.99 -20.37 -18.64
C GLN A 23 -9.53 -19.94 -18.59
N PRO A 24 -8.57 -20.87 -18.63
CA PRO A 24 -7.16 -20.50 -18.71
C PRO A 24 -6.95 -19.71 -19.99
N VAL A 25 -6.87 -18.40 -19.85
CA VAL A 25 -6.54 -17.53 -20.97
C VAL A 25 -5.08 -17.83 -21.31
N LYS A 26 -4.80 -18.22 -22.55
CA LYS A 26 -3.44 -18.35 -23.04
C LYS A 26 -2.88 -16.93 -23.06
N ALA A 27 -2.12 -16.59 -22.04
CA ALA A 27 -1.56 -15.26 -21.91
C ALA A 27 -0.42 -15.10 -22.93
N ASP A 28 -0.48 -14.05 -23.73
CA ASP A 28 0.55 -13.74 -24.73
C ASP A 28 1.80 -13.12 -24.08
N THR A 29 1.64 -12.57 -22.90
CA THR A 29 2.74 -11.96 -22.12
C THR A 29 2.53 -12.13 -20.63
N SER A 30 3.60 -11.95 -19.84
CA SER A 30 3.56 -11.98 -18.39
C SER A 30 4.04 -10.67 -17.77
N LEU A 31 3.49 -10.32 -16.62
CA LEU A 31 3.81 -9.13 -15.84
C LEU A 31 4.06 -9.52 -14.38
N LEU A 32 5.22 -9.19 -13.85
CA LEU A 32 5.52 -9.36 -12.43
C LEU A 32 4.94 -8.18 -11.65
N LEU A 33 4.19 -8.46 -10.58
CA LEU A 33 3.60 -7.44 -9.71
C LEU A 33 3.98 -7.68 -8.27
N ALA A 34 4.77 -6.78 -7.67
CA ALA A 34 4.83 -6.62 -6.22
C ALA A 34 3.69 -5.67 -5.81
N PRO A 35 2.57 -6.19 -5.24
CA PRO A 35 1.38 -5.40 -4.97
C PRO A 35 1.59 -4.42 -3.82
N LEU A 36 0.63 -3.52 -3.56
CA LEU A 36 0.68 -2.61 -2.42
C LEU A 36 0.62 -3.37 -1.08
N ASP A 37 -0.21 -4.41 -1.04
CA ASP A 37 -0.42 -5.29 0.11
C ASP A 37 -1.16 -6.58 -0.32
N SER A 38 -1.42 -7.45 0.66
CA SER A 38 -2.05 -8.76 0.47
C SER A 38 -3.54 -8.73 0.14
N ARG A 39 -4.20 -7.57 0.23
CA ARG A 39 -5.66 -7.46 0.04
C ARG A 39 -6.07 -7.80 -1.38
N PRO A 40 -7.26 -8.41 -1.57
CA PRO A 40 -7.75 -8.84 -2.88
C PRO A 40 -7.72 -7.76 -3.98
N PRO A 41 -8.02 -6.47 -3.72
CA PRO A 41 -7.92 -5.43 -4.74
C PRO A 41 -6.50 -5.23 -5.29
N CYS A 42 -5.48 -5.47 -4.46
CA CYS A 42 -4.08 -5.24 -4.82
C CYS A 42 -3.44 -6.43 -5.56
N SER A 43 -4.00 -7.63 -5.44
CA SER A 43 -3.44 -8.85 -6.03
C SER A 43 -4.46 -9.65 -6.86
N ALA A 44 -5.46 -10.25 -6.22
CA ALA A 44 -6.40 -11.16 -6.88
C ALA A 44 -7.24 -10.47 -7.97
N MET A 45 -7.69 -9.24 -7.74
CA MET A 45 -8.45 -8.47 -8.75
C MET A 45 -7.56 -8.06 -9.91
N VAL A 46 -6.32 -7.65 -9.65
CA VAL A 46 -5.37 -7.29 -10.71
C VAL A 46 -5.04 -8.49 -11.59
N ARG A 47 -4.84 -9.68 -11.00
CA ARG A 47 -4.67 -10.92 -11.80
C ARG A 47 -5.87 -11.21 -12.69
N LYS A 48 -7.10 -11.02 -12.18
CA LYS A 48 -8.32 -11.21 -12.99
C LYS A 48 -8.42 -10.18 -14.12
N LEU A 49 -8.07 -8.92 -13.86
CA LEU A 49 -8.04 -7.87 -14.88
C LEU A 49 -6.97 -8.17 -15.95
N GLY A 50 -5.77 -8.60 -15.52
CA GLY A 50 -4.72 -9.05 -16.44
C GLY A 50 -5.19 -10.18 -17.33
N ALA A 51 -5.86 -11.20 -16.77
CA ALA A 51 -6.40 -12.31 -17.53
C ALA A 51 -7.41 -11.86 -18.60
N LEU A 52 -8.24 -10.85 -18.34
CA LEU A 52 -9.15 -10.27 -19.34
C LEU A 52 -8.39 -9.58 -20.49
N ALA A 53 -7.19 -9.08 -20.24
CA ALA A 53 -6.32 -8.46 -21.23
C ALA A 53 -5.29 -9.44 -21.83
N SER A 54 -5.43 -10.74 -21.61
CA SER A 54 -4.47 -11.78 -22.03
C SER A 54 -3.06 -11.57 -21.46
N ILE A 55 -2.98 -10.98 -20.26
CA ILE A 55 -1.72 -10.78 -19.50
C ILE A 55 -1.72 -11.70 -18.28
N ASN A 56 -0.68 -12.50 -18.14
CA ASN A 56 -0.47 -13.32 -16.94
C ASN A 56 0.23 -12.49 -15.86
N VAL A 57 -0.53 -12.01 -14.87
CA VAL A 57 0.03 -11.23 -13.74
C VAL A 57 0.52 -12.19 -12.65
N ILE A 58 1.82 -12.20 -12.42
CA ILE A 58 2.51 -12.98 -11.40
C ILE A 58 2.67 -12.12 -10.15
N THR A 59 2.23 -12.61 -9.01
CA THR A 59 2.36 -11.94 -7.71
C THR A 59 3.10 -12.83 -6.73
N PRO A 60 3.74 -12.28 -5.71
CA PRO A 60 4.33 -13.09 -4.64
C PRO A 60 3.31 -14.07 -4.06
N PRO A 61 3.74 -15.26 -3.61
CA PRO A 61 2.92 -16.15 -2.80
C PRO A 61 2.38 -15.42 -1.58
N GLN A 62 1.18 -15.82 -1.13
CA GLN A 62 0.49 -15.15 -0.01
C GLN A 62 1.33 -15.14 1.28
N GLU A 63 2.16 -16.16 1.48
CA GLU A 63 3.03 -16.34 2.64
C GLU A 63 4.17 -15.31 2.69
N LEU A 64 4.50 -14.68 1.56
CA LEU A 64 5.51 -13.64 1.46
C LEU A 64 4.93 -12.24 1.60
N LEU A 65 3.61 -12.10 1.51
CA LEU A 65 2.92 -10.83 1.67
C LEU A 65 2.58 -10.57 3.14
N ASP A 66 2.15 -9.36 3.41
CA ASP A 66 1.64 -8.99 4.73
C ASP A 66 0.41 -9.81 5.11
N ASN A 67 0.21 -9.98 6.42
CA ASN A 67 -1.02 -10.52 6.98
C ASN A 67 -1.67 -9.45 7.85
N TYR A 68 -2.34 -8.52 7.20
CA TYR A 68 -3.08 -7.39 7.76
C TYR A 68 -2.26 -6.55 8.77
N ASN A 69 -2.08 -7.05 10.01
CA ASN A 69 -1.34 -6.40 11.09
C ASN A 69 0.15 -6.80 11.15
N THR A 70 0.55 -7.78 10.37
CA THR A 70 1.93 -8.24 10.31
C THR A 70 2.52 -7.85 8.97
N PRO A 71 3.52 -6.95 8.94
CA PRO A 71 4.18 -6.56 7.70
C PRO A 71 4.83 -7.77 7.01
N ALA A 72 4.97 -7.68 5.70
CA ALA A 72 5.69 -8.66 4.89
C ALA A 72 7.18 -8.75 5.29
N ASP A 73 7.75 -9.94 5.15
CA ASP A 73 9.20 -10.15 5.28
C ASP A 73 9.91 -9.64 4.02
N LYS A 74 10.47 -8.44 4.13
CA LYS A 74 11.11 -7.73 3.02
C LYS A 74 12.26 -8.53 2.41
N GLU A 75 13.06 -9.20 3.22
CA GLU A 75 14.22 -9.96 2.73
C GLU A 75 13.77 -11.15 1.87
N LYS A 76 12.73 -11.86 2.28
CA LYS A 76 12.13 -12.94 1.48
C LYS A 76 11.49 -12.41 0.19
N LEU A 77 10.86 -11.25 0.23
CA LEU A 77 10.30 -10.60 -0.96
C LEU A 77 11.40 -10.24 -1.96
N PHE A 78 12.49 -9.62 -1.51
CA PHE A 78 13.62 -9.32 -2.39
C PHE A 78 14.26 -10.58 -2.99
N ALA A 79 14.39 -11.65 -2.20
CA ALA A 79 14.90 -12.93 -2.70
C ALA A 79 13.99 -13.53 -3.78
N TRP A 80 12.68 -13.50 -3.57
CA TRP A 80 11.68 -13.96 -4.53
C TRP A 80 11.72 -13.11 -5.81
N LEU A 81 11.68 -11.77 -5.68
CA LEU A 81 11.75 -10.85 -6.83
C LEU A 81 13.02 -11.06 -7.65
N LYS A 82 14.16 -11.24 -7.01
CA LYS A 82 15.44 -11.52 -7.70
C LYS A 82 15.38 -12.76 -8.57
N ASN A 83 14.63 -13.78 -8.15
CA ASN A 83 14.51 -15.04 -8.89
C ASN A 83 13.46 -14.94 -10.01
N GLU A 84 12.37 -14.21 -9.78
CA GLU A 84 11.26 -14.12 -10.74
C GLU A 84 11.49 -13.06 -11.82
N MET A 85 12.03 -11.89 -11.48
CA MET A 85 12.15 -10.77 -12.42
C MET A 85 12.77 -11.15 -13.77
N PRO A 86 13.87 -11.94 -13.85
CA PRO A 86 14.48 -12.29 -15.13
C PRO A 86 13.59 -13.11 -16.06
N GLN A 87 12.48 -13.67 -15.54
CA GLN A 87 11.56 -14.53 -16.30
C GLN A 87 10.41 -13.74 -16.95
N HIS A 88 10.32 -12.44 -16.68
CA HIS A 88 9.19 -11.61 -17.12
C HIS A 88 9.68 -10.36 -17.87
N PRO A 89 9.00 -9.96 -18.96
CA PRO A 89 9.38 -8.79 -19.75
C PRO A 89 9.09 -7.46 -19.03
N ALA A 90 8.21 -7.47 -18.03
CA ALA A 90 7.85 -6.26 -17.30
C ALA A 90 7.60 -6.54 -15.80
N ALA A 91 7.88 -5.56 -14.96
CA ALA A 91 7.65 -5.61 -13.52
C ALA A 91 7.05 -4.29 -13.01
N ILE A 92 6.03 -4.37 -12.16
CA ILE A 92 5.45 -3.24 -11.42
C ILE A 92 5.69 -3.48 -9.94
N LEU A 93 6.39 -2.56 -9.27
CA LEU A 93 6.84 -2.74 -7.91
C LEU A 93 6.30 -1.63 -6.99
N SER A 94 5.63 -2.03 -5.90
CA SER A 94 5.23 -1.11 -4.84
C SER A 94 6.42 -0.80 -3.94
N ALA A 95 6.82 0.48 -3.86
CA ALA A 95 7.81 0.92 -2.88
C ALA A 95 7.30 0.73 -1.44
N ASP A 96 6.01 0.97 -1.19
CA ASP A 96 5.42 0.80 0.15
C ASP A 96 5.56 -0.64 0.67
N LEU A 97 5.30 -1.64 -0.17
CA LEU A 97 5.50 -3.04 0.22
C LEU A 97 6.96 -3.35 0.50
N LEU A 98 7.86 -2.89 -0.36
CA LEU A 98 9.28 -3.27 -0.30
C LEU A 98 10.07 -2.50 0.78
N VAL A 99 9.63 -1.30 1.14
CA VAL A 99 10.27 -0.47 2.18
C VAL A 99 9.58 -0.66 3.53
N HIS A 100 8.24 -0.66 3.56
CA HIS A 100 7.46 -0.67 4.80
C HIS A 100 6.78 -2.02 5.10
N GLY A 101 6.77 -2.95 4.15
CA GLY A 101 6.16 -4.27 4.29
C GLY A 101 4.66 -4.31 4.02
N SER A 102 3.98 -3.19 3.85
CA SER A 102 2.56 -3.06 3.45
C SER A 102 2.11 -1.60 3.42
N LEU A 103 0.89 -1.33 2.91
CA LEU A 103 0.26 -0.01 3.05
C LEU A 103 0.06 0.41 4.51
N LEU A 104 -0.30 -0.51 5.40
CA LEU A 104 -0.43 -0.18 6.83
C LEU A 104 0.93 0.14 7.44
N GLY A 105 1.98 -0.55 7.00
CA GLY A 105 3.36 -0.28 7.40
C GLY A 105 3.86 1.10 6.98
N SER A 106 3.45 1.62 5.81
CA SER A 106 3.81 2.96 5.37
C SER A 106 3.10 4.08 6.16
N ARG A 107 1.97 3.77 6.78
CA ARG A 107 1.24 4.71 7.68
C ARG A 107 1.78 4.75 9.11
N VAL A 108 2.69 3.88 9.41
CA VAL A 108 3.52 3.85 10.61
C VAL A 108 4.93 3.76 10.07
N PRO A 109 5.88 4.61 10.40
CA PRO A 109 7.21 4.60 9.79
C PRO A 109 7.99 3.33 10.18
N LEU A 110 7.55 2.18 9.65
CA LEU A 110 8.22 0.89 9.83
C LEU A 110 9.44 0.73 8.92
N GLY A 111 9.47 1.43 7.79
CA GLY A 111 10.64 1.50 6.92
C GLY A 111 11.66 2.49 7.50
N THR A 112 12.91 2.13 7.38
CA THR A 112 14.05 2.96 7.75
C THR A 112 14.75 3.48 6.51
N ILE A 113 15.61 4.50 6.64
CA ILE A 113 16.49 4.97 5.56
C ILE A 113 17.31 3.81 4.97
N ASN A 114 17.76 2.88 5.80
CA ASN A 114 18.47 1.68 5.32
C ASN A 114 17.58 0.76 4.45
N ASP A 115 16.28 0.69 4.74
CA ASP A 115 15.34 -0.08 3.89
C ASP A 115 15.12 0.61 2.54
N GLU A 116 15.08 1.93 2.52
CA GLU A 116 15.00 2.73 1.29
C GLU A 116 16.27 2.56 0.44
N GLU A 117 17.45 2.63 1.05
CA GLU A 117 18.73 2.39 0.38
C GLU A 117 18.84 0.97 -0.18
N LYS A 118 18.36 -0.04 0.57
CA LYS A 118 18.29 -1.42 0.09
C LYS A 118 17.37 -1.55 -1.12
N PHE A 119 16.21 -0.91 -1.08
CA PHE A 119 15.27 -0.90 -2.19
C PHE A 119 15.90 -0.27 -3.44
N LEU A 120 16.50 0.92 -3.33
CA LEU A 120 17.16 1.59 -4.44
C LEU A 120 18.34 0.77 -4.99
N THR A 121 19.14 0.18 -4.10
CA THR A 121 20.25 -0.69 -4.48
C THR A 121 19.75 -1.93 -5.24
N PHE A 122 18.67 -2.54 -4.76
CA PHE A 122 18.04 -3.68 -5.42
C PHE A 122 17.56 -3.31 -6.82
N VAL A 123 16.83 -2.20 -6.96
CA VAL A 123 16.31 -1.73 -8.25
C VAL A 123 17.44 -1.47 -9.25
N ASN A 124 18.47 -0.70 -8.84
CA ASN A 124 19.61 -0.38 -9.70
C ASN A 124 20.35 -1.66 -10.13
N LYS A 125 20.52 -2.60 -9.22
CA LYS A 125 21.15 -3.89 -9.53
C LYS A 125 20.32 -4.72 -10.50
N GLN A 126 19.00 -4.81 -10.31
CA GLN A 126 18.14 -5.56 -11.21
C GLN A 126 18.10 -4.92 -12.60
N HIS A 127 18.06 -3.60 -12.69
CA HIS A 127 18.11 -2.89 -13.96
C HIS A 127 19.44 -3.13 -14.70
N ALA A 128 20.56 -3.11 -13.99
CA ALA A 128 21.86 -3.37 -14.58
C ALA A 128 22.01 -4.82 -15.09
N LEU A 129 21.44 -5.79 -14.35
CA LEU A 129 21.52 -7.21 -14.72
C LEU A 129 20.52 -7.59 -15.83
N ASN A 130 19.39 -6.91 -15.89
CA ASN A 130 18.27 -7.23 -16.76
C ASN A 130 17.74 -5.97 -17.47
N PRO A 131 18.53 -5.30 -18.31
CA PRO A 131 18.17 -4.01 -18.92
C PRO A 131 16.98 -4.10 -19.88
N GLN A 132 16.58 -5.32 -20.27
CA GLN A 132 15.44 -5.58 -21.16
C GLN A 132 14.08 -5.60 -20.40
N ILE A 133 14.09 -5.57 -19.09
CA ILE A 133 12.85 -5.60 -18.30
C ILE A 133 12.32 -4.18 -18.15
N ASP A 134 11.07 -3.94 -18.58
CA ASP A 134 10.38 -2.70 -18.31
C ASP A 134 9.96 -2.66 -16.83
N MET A 135 10.55 -1.74 -16.06
CA MET A 135 10.24 -1.59 -14.64
C MET A 135 9.46 -0.32 -14.38
N ALA A 136 8.31 -0.47 -13.73
CA ALA A 136 7.52 0.64 -13.20
C ALA A 136 7.45 0.56 -11.68
N PHE A 137 7.44 1.72 -11.04
CA PHE A 137 7.37 1.85 -9.58
C PHE A 137 6.19 2.72 -9.21
N PHE A 138 5.56 2.42 -8.09
CA PHE A 138 4.55 3.28 -7.51
C PHE A 138 4.68 3.31 -5.99
N SER A 139 4.27 4.42 -5.42
CA SER A 139 4.09 4.62 -4.00
C SER A 139 2.78 5.34 -3.76
N VAL A 140 2.19 5.14 -2.60
CA VAL A 140 0.95 5.77 -2.19
C VAL A 140 1.28 6.86 -1.19
N ILE A 141 0.79 8.07 -1.43
CA ILE A 141 0.83 9.12 -0.40
C ILE A 141 -0.12 8.69 0.73
N PRO A 142 0.39 8.32 1.91
CA PRO A 142 -0.45 7.87 2.99
C PRO A 142 -1.30 9.03 3.51
N ARG A 143 -2.51 8.74 3.94
CA ARG A 143 -3.32 9.74 4.64
C ARG A 143 -2.69 10.06 6.01
N LEU A 144 -2.93 11.27 6.51
CA LEU A 144 -2.39 11.76 7.79
C LEU A 144 -2.89 10.99 9.05
N LEU A 145 -3.78 10.02 8.89
CA LEU A 145 -4.24 9.17 9.99
C LEU A 145 -3.29 7.98 10.16
N VAL A 146 -2.62 7.96 11.29
CA VAL A 146 -1.83 6.82 11.76
C VAL A 146 -2.72 5.56 11.82
N SER A 147 -2.17 4.39 11.54
CA SER A 147 -2.93 3.15 11.62
C SER A 147 -3.20 2.78 13.08
N ASP A 148 -4.47 2.66 13.46
CA ASP A 148 -4.91 2.22 14.78
C ASP A 148 -4.70 0.72 15.03
N GLN A 149 -4.35 -0.02 13.99
CA GLN A 149 -4.26 -1.47 14.05
C GLN A 149 -2.85 -2.00 14.34
N LEU A 150 -1.82 -1.19 14.10
CA LEU A 150 -0.44 -1.61 14.26
C LEU A 150 0.21 -1.10 15.55
N ILE A 151 -0.42 -0.14 16.26
CA ILE A 151 0.22 0.54 17.37
C ILE A 151 -0.77 0.93 18.49
N PRO A 152 -0.29 0.93 19.75
CA PRO A 152 -1.07 1.41 20.89
C PRO A 152 -1.34 2.92 20.87
N ASP A 153 -0.70 3.67 19.95
CA ASP A 153 -0.76 5.15 19.89
C ASP A 153 -1.99 5.66 19.12
N SER A 154 -2.94 4.80 18.77
CA SER A 154 -4.17 5.16 18.03
C SER A 154 -4.98 6.28 18.70
N TRP A 155 -4.85 6.44 20.02
CA TRP A 155 -5.44 7.54 20.77
C TRP A 155 -5.00 8.92 20.24
N TYR A 156 -3.74 9.03 19.77
CA TYR A 156 -3.18 10.29 19.26
C TYR A 156 -3.46 10.53 17.78
N GLN A 157 -4.09 9.60 17.07
CA GLN A 157 -4.36 9.67 15.64
C GLN A 157 -5.00 11.00 15.22
N TRP A 158 -6.07 11.43 15.91
CA TRP A 158 -6.75 12.68 15.65
C TRP A 158 -5.95 13.92 16.04
N HIS A 159 -5.17 13.82 17.10
CA HIS A 159 -4.30 14.90 17.54
C HIS A 159 -3.18 15.15 16.53
N LEU A 160 -2.54 14.09 16.04
CA LEU A 160 -1.49 14.16 15.03
C LEU A 160 -2.01 14.72 13.70
N MET A 161 -3.16 14.25 13.23
CA MET A 161 -3.80 14.79 12.02
C MET A 161 -4.11 16.28 12.17
N ARG A 162 -4.69 16.67 13.31
CA ARG A 162 -5.02 18.08 13.60
C ARG A 162 -3.76 18.94 13.70
N TYR A 163 -2.72 18.42 14.30
CA TYR A 163 -1.42 19.08 14.40
C TYR A 163 -0.84 19.37 13.00
N ALA A 164 -0.77 18.35 12.12
CA ALA A 164 -0.26 18.50 10.77
C ALA A 164 -1.07 19.54 9.97
N THR A 165 -2.40 19.45 10.03
CA THR A 165 -3.29 20.40 9.34
C THR A 165 -3.09 21.83 9.83
N LEU A 166 -2.97 22.05 11.14
CA LEU A 166 -2.79 23.38 11.72
C LEU A 166 -1.39 23.91 11.47
N LYS A 167 -0.38 23.06 11.41
CA LYS A 167 0.99 23.46 11.02
C LYS A 167 1.00 23.99 9.60
N ASP A 168 0.46 23.24 8.65
CA ASP A 168 0.35 23.66 7.26
C ASP A 168 -0.44 24.98 7.11
N MET A 169 -1.57 25.13 7.81
CA MET A 169 -2.37 26.36 7.80
C MET A 169 -1.61 27.55 8.41
N ALA A 170 -0.89 27.35 9.51
CA ALA A 170 -0.12 28.42 10.14
C ALA A 170 1.03 28.88 9.25
N GLU A 171 1.73 27.97 8.59
CA GLU A 171 2.81 28.26 7.66
C GLU A 171 2.29 28.91 6.36
N THR A 172 1.17 28.43 5.82
CA THR A 172 0.61 28.91 4.56
C THR A 172 -0.04 30.30 4.70
N PHE A 173 -0.83 30.51 5.74
CA PHE A 173 -1.63 31.72 5.87
C PHE A 173 -1.00 32.78 6.80
N GLY A 174 -0.07 32.40 7.66
CA GLY A 174 0.56 33.33 8.61
C GLY A 174 -0.41 33.92 9.64
N ASP A 175 -1.66 33.42 9.77
CA ASP A 175 -2.66 33.95 10.68
C ASP A 175 -2.39 33.50 12.11
N PRO A 176 -2.28 34.43 13.08
CA PRO A 176 -2.08 34.12 14.51
C PRO A 176 -3.14 33.20 15.11
N TYR A 177 -4.32 33.12 14.52
CA TYR A 177 -5.35 32.16 14.95
C TYR A 177 -4.87 30.71 14.80
N PHE A 178 -4.33 30.34 13.64
CA PHE A 178 -3.82 28.98 13.41
C PHE A 178 -2.62 28.65 14.30
N THR A 179 -1.72 29.61 14.49
CA THR A 179 -0.57 29.46 15.39
C THR A 179 -1.01 29.16 16.82
N ARG A 180 -2.01 29.88 17.33
CA ARG A 180 -2.54 29.62 18.69
C ARG A 180 -3.20 28.23 18.79
N GLN A 181 -3.95 27.82 17.77
CA GLN A 181 -4.56 26.49 17.72
C GLN A 181 -3.49 25.38 17.63
N LEU A 182 -2.43 25.61 16.87
CA LEU A 182 -1.30 24.70 16.76
C LEU A 182 -0.61 24.48 18.11
N LEU A 183 -0.30 25.56 18.84
CA LEU A 183 0.29 25.46 20.17
C LEU A 183 -0.61 24.71 21.16
N ALA A 184 -1.92 24.92 21.07
CA ALA A 184 -2.88 24.24 21.95
C ALA A 184 -2.99 22.74 21.69
N ILE A 185 -2.84 22.28 20.42
CA ILE A 185 -2.86 20.86 20.10
C ILE A 185 -1.48 20.22 20.34
N ASP A 186 -0.40 20.96 20.07
CA ASP A 186 0.98 20.52 20.33
C ASP A 186 1.20 20.13 21.78
N ALA A 187 0.67 20.91 22.70
CA ALA A 187 0.75 20.63 24.15
C ALA A 187 0.01 19.36 24.60
N ARG A 188 -0.83 18.78 23.74
CA ARG A 188 -1.59 17.55 24.03
C ARG A 188 -0.93 16.28 23.49
N ILE A 189 0.12 16.42 22.70
CA ILE A 189 0.83 15.29 22.09
C ILE A 189 2.17 15.13 22.82
N PRO A 190 2.44 13.97 23.43
CA PRO A 190 3.75 13.69 24.02
C PRO A 190 4.89 13.80 23.00
N ASP A 191 6.06 14.24 23.45
CA ASP A 191 7.20 14.49 22.55
C ASP A 191 7.75 13.22 21.89
N ASP A 192 7.68 12.09 22.55
CA ASP A 192 8.04 10.78 21.99
C ASP A 192 7.11 10.41 20.84
N ILE A 193 5.80 10.68 20.95
CA ILE A 193 4.82 10.49 19.89
C ILE A 193 5.08 11.44 18.72
N LYS A 194 5.33 12.72 18.99
CA LYS A 194 5.69 13.69 17.94
C LYS A 194 6.94 13.25 17.18
N THR A 195 7.98 12.85 17.88
CA THR A 195 9.23 12.38 17.28
C THR A 195 9.02 11.12 16.44
N LYS A 196 8.27 10.15 16.95
CA LYS A 196 7.97 8.90 16.26
C LYS A 196 7.25 9.10 14.93
N TYR A 197 6.37 10.09 14.85
CA TYR A 197 5.56 10.36 13.65
C TYR A 197 6.03 11.59 12.86
N SER A 198 7.17 12.18 13.20
CA SER A 198 7.68 13.39 12.54
C SER A 198 7.83 13.24 11.03
N SER A 199 8.27 12.07 10.55
CA SER A 199 8.43 11.79 9.11
C SER A 199 7.14 11.78 8.30
N LEU A 200 5.98 11.65 8.96
CA LEU A 200 4.68 11.70 8.28
C LEU A 200 4.17 13.15 8.11
N TYR A 201 4.82 14.13 8.74
CA TYR A 201 4.37 15.52 8.80
C TYR A 201 5.48 16.53 8.45
N ALA A 202 6.61 16.03 7.95
CA ALA A 202 7.76 16.84 7.53
C ALA A 202 7.53 17.49 6.16
#